data_5415d51eccbb589ba842979238078322
#
_entry.id   5415d51eccbb589ba842979238078322
#
_cell.length_a   1.000
_cell.length_b   1.000
_cell.length_c   1.000
_cell.angle_alpha   90.00
_cell.angle_beta   90.00
_cell.angle_gamma   90.00
#
_symmetry.space_group_name_H-M   'P 1'
#
loop_
_entity.id
_entity.type
_entity.pdbx_description
1 polymer ?
#
loop_
_entity_poly.entity_id
_entity_poly.type
_entity_poly.pdbx_seq_one_letter_code
_entity_poly.pdbx_strand_id
1 'polypeptide(L)'
;MVFGWLFGFTVYWGNRLYKCIILSVIMDHRQILNETRAWIEAVVIGLNLCPFAQSVFESGLIRFVVSDVRTNRELKEVLDKELHTLNQATSSEFDNTLLIHPQVLTDFYAYNDFLDTADQVIKESALDGIIQIASFHPDYRFADTQPDDAANYTNRSPYPMLHLLREASVSKAV
;
A
#
# COMPACT_ATOMS: atom_id res chain seq x y z
N MET A 1 -13.39 35.85 -46.91
CA MET A 1 -13.36 34.37 -47.12
C MET A 1 -12.22 33.80 -46.34
N VAL A 2 -12.44 33.60 -45.04
CA VAL A 2 -11.49 32.94 -44.13
C VAL A 2 -12.33 32.17 -43.08
N PHE A 3 -12.67 30.96 -43.39
CA PHE A 3 -13.20 30.02 -42.43
C PHE A 3 -12.65 28.62 -42.79
N GLY A 4 -11.69 28.14 -42.05
CA GLY A 4 -11.18 26.79 -42.32
C GLY A 4 -9.96 26.36 -41.54
N TRP A 5 -9.65 26.97 -40.38
CA TRP A 5 -8.44 26.57 -39.61
C TRP A 5 -8.65 26.45 -38.10
N LEU A 6 -9.83 26.06 -37.65
CA LEU A 6 -10.10 25.96 -36.21
C LEU A 6 -10.42 24.53 -35.70
N PHE A 7 -10.47 23.51 -36.55
CA PHE A 7 -10.82 22.14 -36.11
C PHE A 7 -9.64 21.20 -35.94
N GLY A 8 -8.44 21.56 -36.37
CA GLY A 8 -7.26 20.68 -36.30
C GLY A 8 -6.45 20.77 -35.00
N PHE A 9 -6.56 21.88 -34.26
CA PHE A 9 -5.69 22.11 -33.08
C PHE A 9 -6.26 21.59 -31.76
N THR A 10 -7.56 21.51 -31.62
CA THR A 10 -8.20 21.13 -30.35
C THR A 10 -8.08 19.63 -30.03
N VAL A 11 -8.07 18.77 -31.03
CA VAL A 11 -7.95 17.32 -30.85
C VAL A 11 -6.50 16.91 -30.51
N TYR A 12 -5.51 17.60 -31.03
CA TYR A 12 -4.09 17.30 -30.77
C TYR A 12 -3.63 17.71 -29.38
N TRP A 13 -4.22 18.77 -28.78
CA TRP A 13 -3.91 19.18 -27.42
C TRP A 13 -4.55 18.26 -26.38
N GLY A 14 -5.75 17.80 -26.60
CA GLY A 14 -6.43 16.85 -25.72
C GLY A 14 -5.65 15.56 -25.56
N ASN A 15 -5.20 14.96 -26.65
CA ASN A 15 -4.42 13.71 -26.61
C ASN A 15 -3.03 13.86 -25.94
N ARG A 16 -2.40 15.02 -26.05
CA ARG A 16 -1.09 15.26 -25.40
C ARG A 16 -1.20 15.44 -23.90
N LEU A 17 -2.25 16.11 -23.43
CA LEU A 17 -2.53 16.28 -22.01
C LEU A 17 -2.92 14.94 -21.34
N TYR A 18 -3.79 14.16 -21.96
CA TYR A 18 -4.14 12.82 -21.46
C TYR A 18 -2.92 11.90 -21.44
N LYS A 19 -2.07 11.94 -22.44
CA LYS A 19 -0.84 11.13 -22.49
C LYS A 19 0.18 11.56 -21.45
N CYS A 20 0.32 12.86 -21.16
CA CYS A 20 1.17 13.37 -20.08
C CYS A 20 0.63 12.98 -18.70
N ILE A 21 -0.67 13.10 -18.47
CA ILE A 21 -1.30 12.73 -17.18
C ILE A 21 -1.16 11.22 -16.94
N ILE A 22 -1.46 10.39 -17.94
CA ILE A 22 -1.32 8.93 -17.82
C ILE A 22 0.15 8.55 -17.60
N LEU A 23 1.10 9.17 -18.28
CA LEU A 23 2.52 8.90 -18.10
C LEU A 23 3.04 9.37 -16.73
N SER A 24 2.56 10.50 -16.20
CA SER A 24 2.93 10.96 -14.86
C SER A 24 2.38 10.03 -13.77
N VAL A 25 1.11 9.62 -13.87
CA VAL A 25 0.50 8.67 -12.91
C VAL A 25 1.22 7.32 -12.96
N ILE A 26 1.53 6.80 -14.15
CA ILE A 26 2.29 5.52 -14.29
C ILE A 26 3.72 5.66 -13.75
N MET A 27 4.36 6.81 -13.93
CA MET A 27 5.69 7.07 -13.36
C MET A 27 5.65 7.11 -11.83
N ASP A 28 4.66 7.77 -11.24
CA ASP A 28 4.48 7.83 -9.79
C ASP A 28 4.27 6.45 -9.17
N HIS A 29 3.37 5.64 -9.71
CA HIS A 29 3.15 4.27 -9.21
C HIS A 29 4.39 3.41 -9.33
N ARG A 30 5.12 3.50 -10.43
CA ARG A 30 6.38 2.75 -10.63
C ARG A 30 7.44 3.19 -9.63
N GLN A 31 7.56 4.49 -9.39
CA GLN A 31 8.49 5.02 -8.40
C GLN A 31 8.12 4.52 -6.99
N ILE A 32 6.85 4.64 -6.60
CA ILE A 32 6.34 4.17 -5.30
C ILE A 32 6.64 2.69 -5.10
N LEU A 33 6.39 1.86 -6.11
CA LEU A 33 6.68 0.43 -6.06
C LEU A 33 8.18 0.15 -5.93
N ASN A 34 9.03 0.86 -6.68
CA ASN A 34 10.48 0.69 -6.62
C ASN A 34 11.04 1.10 -5.25
N GLU A 35 10.60 2.22 -4.70
CA GLU A 35 11.01 2.70 -3.38
C GLU A 35 10.54 1.75 -2.26
N THR A 36 9.31 1.23 -2.36
CA THR A 36 8.79 0.25 -1.40
C THR A 36 9.57 -1.06 -1.46
N ARG A 37 9.91 -1.57 -2.65
CA ARG A 37 10.75 -2.76 -2.82
C ARG A 37 12.15 -2.56 -2.28
N ALA A 38 12.77 -1.43 -2.61
CA ALA A 38 14.11 -1.09 -2.09
C ALA A 38 14.12 -0.98 -0.55
N TRP A 39 13.05 -0.44 0.05
CA TRP A 39 12.90 -0.41 1.51
C TRP A 39 12.77 -1.83 2.10
N ILE A 40 11.99 -2.72 1.50
CA ILE A 40 11.88 -4.11 1.95
C ILE A 40 13.24 -4.78 1.91
N GLU A 41 13.98 -4.66 0.81
CA GLU A 41 15.29 -5.29 0.64
C GLU A 41 16.34 -4.72 1.61
N ALA A 42 16.45 -3.39 1.68
CA ALA A 42 17.52 -2.76 2.44
C ALA A 42 17.24 -2.71 3.96
N VAL A 43 15.98 -2.53 4.36
CA VAL A 43 15.59 -2.33 5.75
C VAL A 43 14.99 -3.59 6.34
N VAL A 44 13.88 -4.08 5.80
CA VAL A 44 13.16 -5.20 6.41
C VAL A 44 13.98 -6.49 6.37
N ILE A 45 14.57 -6.80 5.22
CA ILE A 45 15.42 -7.99 5.01
C ILE A 45 16.85 -7.69 5.48
N GLY A 46 17.43 -6.59 5.03
CA GLY A 46 18.83 -6.24 5.30
C GLY A 46 19.15 -6.09 6.79
N LEU A 47 18.21 -5.62 7.60
CA LEU A 47 18.35 -5.52 9.06
C LEU A 47 17.72 -6.71 9.80
N ASN A 48 17.22 -7.71 9.06
CA ASN A 48 16.54 -8.90 9.61
C ASN A 48 15.39 -8.55 10.58
N LEU A 49 14.59 -7.53 10.22
CA LEU A 49 13.46 -7.11 11.06
C LEU A 49 12.31 -8.11 11.01
N CYS A 50 12.20 -8.87 9.93
CA CYS A 50 11.25 -9.95 9.76
C CYS A 50 11.94 -11.16 9.12
N PRO A 51 12.19 -12.25 9.85
CA PRO A 51 12.94 -13.41 9.34
C PRO A 51 12.25 -14.12 8.17
N PHE A 52 10.95 -13.88 7.95
CA PHE A 52 10.16 -14.51 6.89
C PHE A 52 10.05 -13.64 5.63
N ALA A 53 10.38 -12.36 5.74
CA ALA A 53 10.21 -11.40 4.64
C ALA A 53 11.01 -11.83 3.41
N GLN A 54 12.24 -12.33 3.59
CA GLN A 54 13.10 -12.70 2.49
C GLN A 54 12.49 -13.78 1.59
N SER A 55 12.03 -14.89 2.15
CA SER A 55 11.52 -16.01 1.36
C SER A 55 10.24 -15.64 0.58
N VAL A 56 9.34 -14.88 1.19
CA VAL A 56 8.09 -14.42 0.56
C VAL A 56 8.38 -13.39 -0.53
N PHE A 57 9.33 -12.49 -0.29
CA PHE A 57 9.74 -11.47 -1.26
C PHE A 57 10.43 -12.08 -2.48
N GLU A 58 11.43 -12.95 -2.28
CA GLU A 58 12.16 -13.63 -3.36
C GLU A 58 11.26 -14.55 -4.19
N SER A 59 10.25 -15.17 -3.56
CA SER A 59 9.26 -16.00 -4.26
C SER A 59 8.22 -15.20 -5.03
N GLY A 60 8.22 -13.86 -4.93
CA GLY A 60 7.25 -13.01 -5.61
C GLY A 60 5.82 -13.12 -5.09
N LEU A 61 5.64 -13.59 -3.85
CA LEU A 61 4.34 -13.86 -3.23
C LEU A 61 3.74 -12.64 -2.51
N ILE A 62 4.33 -11.46 -2.67
CA ILE A 62 3.80 -10.19 -2.17
C ILE A 62 3.01 -9.50 -3.28
N ARG A 63 1.72 -9.28 -3.06
CA ARG A 63 0.89 -8.43 -3.91
C ARG A 63 1.08 -6.96 -3.51
N PHE A 64 1.59 -6.14 -4.42
CA PHE A 64 1.74 -4.69 -4.22
C PHE A 64 0.55 -3.98 -4.87
N VAL A 65 -0.16 -3.16 -4.11
CA VAL A 65 -1.28 -2.34 -4.57
C VAL A 65 -1.01 -0.89 -4.22
N VAL A 66 -0.84 -0.03 -5.22
CA VAL A 66 -0.76 1.42 -5.02
C VAL A 66 -2.13 2.01 -5.27
N SER A 67 -2.65 2.74 -4.29
CA SER A 67 -3.99 3.35 -4.34
C SER A 67 -3.89 4.87 -4.45
N ASP A 68 -4.63 5.44 -5.40
CA ASP A 68 -4.72 6.90 -5.62
C ASP A 68 -5.83 7.57 -4.81
N VAL A 69 -6.47 6.85 -3.90
CA VAL A 69 -7.55 7.36 -3.07
C VAL A 69 -7.09 8.51 -2.18
N ARG A 70 -8.00 9.44 -1.91
CA ARG A 70 -7.71 10.68 -1.17
C ARG A 70 -8.56 10.84 0.08
N THR A 71 -9.48 9.92 0.32
CA THR A 71 -10.40 9.97 1.47
C THR A 71 -10.39 8.66 2.23
N ASN A 72 -10.64 8.71 3.54
CA ASN A 72 -10.75 7.51 4.40
C ASN A 72 -11.86 6.57 3.94
N ARG A 73 -12.97 7.13 3.40
CA ARG A 73 -14.06 6.33 2.86
C ARG A 73 -13.62 5.50 1.67
N GLU A 74 -12.95 6.12 0.71
CA GLU A 74 -12.43 5.41 -0.47
C GLU A 74 -11.38 4.37 -0.06
N LEU A 75 -10.53 4.69 0.92
CA LEU A 75 -9.53 3.74 1.43
C LEU A 75 -10.21 2.52 2.09
N LYS A 76 -11.30 2.73 2.87
CA LYS A 76 -12.11 1.64 3.43
C LYS A 76 -12.64 0.72 2.32
N GLU A 77 -13.17 1.29 1.23
CA GLU A 77 -13.70 0.51 0.10
C GLU A 77 -12.60 -0.30 -0.61
N VAL A 78 -11.40 0.28 -0.79
CA VAL A 78 -10.26 -0.43 -1.36
C VAL A 78 -9.74 -1.51 -0.41
N LEU A 79 -9.66 -1.23 0.88
CA LEU A 79 -9.25 -2.20 1.90
C LEU A 79 -10.17 -3.42 1.89
N ASP A 80 -11.48 -3.23 1.92
CA ASP A 80 -12.46 -4.31 1.88
C ASP A 80 -12.27 -5.19 0.63
N LYS A 81 -12.11 -4.56 -0.53
CA LYS A 81 -11.84 -5.26 -1.78
C LYS A 81 -10.54 -6.09 -1.72
N GLU A 82 -9.46 -5.53 -1.19
CA GLU A 82 -8.16 -6.24 -1.13
C GLU A 82 -8.17 -7.35 -0.07
N LEU A 83 -8.92 -7.21 1.02
CA LEU A 83 -9.16 -8.27 1.99
C LEU A 83 -9.88 -9.47 1.34
N HIS A 84 -10.95 -9.22 0.60
CA HIS A 84 -11.65 -10.27 -0.14
C HIS A 84 -10.76 -10.89 -1.22
N THR A 85 -9.98 -10.08 -1.94
CA THR A 85 -9.03 -10.55 -2.97
C THR A 85 -7.98 -11.48 -2.35
N LEU A 86 -7.40 -11.09 -1.22
CA LEU A 86 -6.43 -11.92 -0.50
C LEU A 86 -7.09 -13.22 0.00
N ASN A 87 -8.29 -13.16 0.55
CA ASN A 87 -8.99 -14.33 1.08
C ASN A 87 -9.33 -15.37 -0.02
N GLN A 88 -9.67 -14.92 -1.23
CA GLN A 88 -10.02 -15.78 -2.35
C GLN A 88 -8.81 -16.38 -3.06
N ALA A 89 -7.67 -15.71 -3.04
CA ALA A 89 -6.45 -16.19 -3.67
C ALA A 89 -5.84 -17.37 -2.88
N THR A 90 -5.12 -18.22 -3.59
CA THR A 90 -4.28 -19.24 -2.95
C THR A 90 -2.96 -18.63 -2.47
N SER A 91 -2.34 -19.22 -1.43
CA SER A 91 -1.03 -18.76 -0.95
C SER A 91 0.10 -18.97 -1.96
N SER A 92 -0.13 -19.76 -3.00
CA SER A 92 0.79 -19.93 -4.13
C SER A 92 0.66 -18.85 -5.20
N GLU A 93 -0.45 -18.12 -5.25
CA GLU A 93 -0.61 -16.94 -6.11
C GLU A 93 0.01 -15.71 -5.45
N PHE A 94 -0.39 -15.41 -4.22
CA PHE A 94 0.24 -14.44 -3.32
C PHE A 94 -0.20 -14.71 -1.88
N ASP A 95 0.72 -14.51 -0.96
CA ASP A 95 0.54 -14.86 0.45
C ASP A 95 0.11 -13.67 1.31
N ASN A 96 0.47 -12.47 0.87
CA ASN A 96 0.11 -11.23 1.54
C ASN A 96 -0.06 -10.07 0.54
N THR A 97 -0.63 -8.95 1.01
CA THR A 97 -0.83 -7.74 0.21
C THR A 97 -0.30 -6.52 0.94
N LEU A 98 0.53 -5.72 0.27
CA LEU A 98 0.89 -4.38 0.69
C LEU A 98 0.00 -3.36 -0.02
N LEU A 99 -0.96 -2.81 0.70
CA LEU A 99 -1.82 -1.72 0.24
C LEU A 99 -1.18 -0.38 0.58
N ILE A 100 -0.58 0.27 -0.43
CA ILE A 100 0.15 1.52 -0.32
C ILE A 100 -0.80 2.67 -0.70
N HIS A 101 -0.97 3.66 0.18
CA HIS A 101 -1.93 4.76 -0.01
C HIS A 101 -1.27 6.14 0.24
N PRO A 102 -0.39 6.60 -0.67
CA PRO A 102 0.50 7.73 -0.45
C PRO A 102 -0.21 9.09 -0.34
N GLN A 103 -1.51 9.18 -0.72
CA GLN A 103 -2.25 10.43 -0.78
C GLN A 103 -3.30 10.59 0.34
N VAL A 104 -3.46 9.59 1.20
CA VAL A 104 -4.41 9.60 2.32
C VAL A 104 -3.74 9.09 3.58
N LEU A 105 -4.14 9.63 4.75
CA LEU A 105 -3.58 9.28 6.06
C LEU A 105 -2.06 9.52 6.12
N THR A 106 -1.60 10.66 5.60
CA THR A 106 -0.20 11.10 5.65
C THR A 106 0.20 11.64 7.01
N ASP A 107 -0.76 11.99 7.87
CA ASP A 107 -0.56 12.27 9.29
C ASP A 107 -0.63 10.97 10.09
N PHE A 108 0.35 10.73 10.95
CA PHE A 108 0.46 9.47 11.69
C PHE A 108 -0.69 9.26 12.69
N TYR A 109 -1.19 10.33 13.32
CA TYR A 109 -2.28 10.18 14.29
C TYR A 109 -3.59 9.82 13.57
N ALA A 110 -3.90 10.50 12.46
CA ALA A 110 -5.04 10.16 11.62
C ALA A 110 -4.93 8.73 11.05
N TYR A 111 -3.71 8.28 10.71
CA TYR A 111 -3.43 6.91 10.28
C TYR A 111 -3.71 5.92 11.41
N ASN A 112 -3.21 6.19 12.61
CA ASN A 112 -3.42 5.33 13.78
C ASN A 112 -4.90 5.21 14.15
N ASP A 113 -5.66 6.33 14.12
CA ASP A 113 -7.11 6.30 14.35
C ASP A 113 -7.86 5.49 13.29
N PHE A 114 -7.35 5.43 12.06
CA PHE A 114 -7.95 4.63 10.99
C PHE A 114 -7.76 3.12 11.21
N LEU A 115 -6.80 2.68 11.99
CA LEU A 115 -6.59 1.25 12.28
C LEU A 115 -7.80 0.60 12.94
N ASP A 116 -8.52 1.32 13.81
CA ASP A 116 -9.78 0.85 14.39
C ASP A 116 -10.84 0.61 13.29
N THR A 117 -10.87 1.48 12.27
CA THR A 117 -11.74 1.30 11.10
C THR A 117 -11.31 0.08 10.29
N ALA A 118 -10.01 -0.13 10.10
CA ALA A 118 -9.47 -1.28 9.38
C ALA A 118 -9.81 -2.60 10.08
N ASP A 119 -9.67 -2.66 11.40
CA ASP A 119 -10.08 -3.81 12.20
C ASP A 119 -11.58 -4.07 12.13
N GLN A 120 -12.38 -2.99 12.11
CA GLN A 120 -13.82 -3.13 11.94
C GLN A 120 -14.18 -3.71 10.56
N VAL A 121 -13.48 -3.34 9.49
CA VAL A 121 -13.68 -3.92 8.14
C VAL A 121 -13.38 -5.43 8.15
N ILE A 122 -12.31 -5.88 8.81
CA ILE A 122 -11.98 -7.30 8.94
C ILE A 122 -13.14 -8.06 9.59
N LYS A 123 -13.72 -7.51 10.67
CA LYS A 123 -14.85 -8.12 11.39
C LYS A 123 -16.12 -8.13 10.54
N GLU A 124 -16.45 -7.02 9.87
CA GLU A 124 -17.61 -6.90 8.98
C GLU A 124 -17.52 -7.89 7.79
N SER A 125 -16.29 -8.17 7.31
CA SER A 125 -16.02 -9.11 6.23
C SER A 125 -15.92 -10.58 6.70
N ALA A 126 -16.13 -10.85 8.00
CA ALA A 126 -15.97 -12.17 8.63
C ALA A 126 -14.56 -12.81 8.40
N LEU A 127 -13.51 -11.99 8.41
CA LEU A 127 -12.12 -12.38 8.20
C LEU A 127 -11.28 -12.33 9.48
N ASP A 128 -11.90 -12.08 10.63
CA ASP A 128 -11.26 -12.13 11.94
C ASP A 128 -10.70 -13.53 12.22
N GLY A 129 -9.44 -13.62 12.66
CA GLY A 129 -8.73 -14.89 12.80
C GLY A 129 -8.26 -15.54 11.48
N ILE A 130 -8.52 -14.90 10.31
CA ILE A 130 -8.08 -15.37 8.99
C ILE A 130 -7.02 -14.41 8.41
N ILE A 131 -7.27 -13.10 8.50
CA ILE A 131 -6.36 -12.05 8.02
C ILE A 131 -6.13 -11.06 9.16
N GLN A 132 -4.90 -10.64 9.33
CA GLN A 132 -4.51 -9.54 10.20
C GLN A 132 -3.86 -8.41 9.41
N ILE A 133 -3.87 -7.20 9.97
CA ILE A 133 -3.20 -6.03 9.38
C ILE A 133 -2.01 -5.64 10.23
N ALA A 134 -0.83 -5.57 9.60
CA ALA A 134 0.33 -4.90 10.17
C ALA A 134 0.42 -3.48 9.61
N SER A 135 0.71 -2.51 10.47
CA SER A 135 0.70 -1.09 10.17
C SER A 135 2.10 -0.56 9.89
N PHE A 136 2.25 0.25 8.82
CA PHE A 136 3.49 0.92 8.45
C PHE A 136 3.24 2.36 8.02
N HIS A 137 4.05 3.29 8.52
CA HIS A 137 3.90 4.72 8.22
C HIS A 137 5.28 5.41 8.24
N PRO A 138 5.55 6.46 7.44
CA PRO A 138 6.82 7.19 7.48
C PRO A 138 7.19 7.72 8.86
N ASP A 139 6.21 8.22 9.61
CA ASP A 139 6.36 8.78 10.95
C ASP A 139 5.88 7.81 12.05
N TYR A 140 5.99 6.50 11.81
CA TYR A 140 5.53 5.49 12.76
C TYR A 140 6.16 5.68 14.13
N ARG A 141 5.31 5.56 15.17
CA ARG A 141 5.73 5.69 16.56
C ARG A 141 4.95 4.73 17.44
N PHE A 142 5.65 3.89 18.18
CA PHE A 142 5.04 3.05 19.20
C PHE A 142 4.61 3.89 20.41
N ALA A 143 3.59 3.40 21.11
CA ALA A 143 3.20 3.98 22.39
C ALA A 143 4.41 4.02 23.34
N ASP A 144 4.48 5.09 24.15
CA ASP A 144 5.53 5.27 25.16
C ASP A 144 6.97 5.38 24.61
N THR A 145 7.17 5.55 23.29
CA THR A 145 8.50 5.79 22.71
C THR A 145 8.73 7.28 22.39
N GLN A 146 10.01 7.68 22.34
CA GLN A 146 10.37 8.99 21.81
C GLN A 146 10.41 8.95 20.26
N PRO A 147 10.27 10.10 19.57
CA PRO A 147 10.24 10.13 18.08
C PRO A 147 11.48 9.53 17.42
N ASP A 148 12.64 9.62 18.06
CA ASP A 148 13.93 9.12 17.58
C ASP A 148 14.32 7.73 18.12
N ASP A 149 13.41 7.07 18.83
CA ASP A 149 13.64 5.71 19.33
C ASP A 149 13.83 4.73 18.18
N ALA A 150 14.89 3.92 18.28
CA ALA A 150 15.25 2.94 17.26
C ALA A 150 14.13 1.90 16.99
N ALA A 151 13.32 1.57 18.00
CA ALA A 151 12.20 0.65 17.85
C ALA A 151 11.18 1.13 16.81
N ASN A 152 10.96 2.44 16.66
CA ASN A 152 10.00 3.00 15.71
C ASN A 152 10.37 2.68 14.25
N TYR A 153 11.67 2.52 13.96
CA TYR A 153 12.14 2.26 12.60
C TYR A 153 11.74 0.89 12.06
N THR A 154 11.35 -0.04 12.91
CA THR A 154 10.85 -1.36 12.47
C THR A 154 9.57 -1.25 11.65
N ASN A 155 8.75 -0.21 11.91
CA ASN A 155 7.48 0.02 11.23
C ASN A 155 7.47 1.30 10.37
N ARG A 156 8.62 1.99 10.24
CA ARG A 156 8.75 3.13 9.34
C ARG A 156 8.96 2.67 7.92
N SER A 157 8.10 3.16 7.04
CA SER A 157 8.06 2.82 5.61
C SER A 157 8.12 4.09 4.75
N PRO A 158 8.44 4.00 3.44
CA PRO A 158 8.48 5.17 2.56
C PRO A 158 7.14 5.89 2.42
N TYR A 159 6.05 5.16 2.56
CA TYR A 159 4.67 5.63 2.39
C TYR A 159 3.77 5.03 3.46
N PRO A 160 2.64 5.68 3.81
CA PRO A 160 1.60 5.03 4.60
C PRO A 160 1.10 3.77 3.86
N MET A 161 1.04 2.64 4.57
CA MET A 161 0.56 1.38 4.00
C MET A 161 -0.04 0.46 5.04
N LEU A 162 -0.97 -0.39 4.59
CA LEU A 162 -1.54 -1.48 5.36
C LEU A 162 -1.02 -2.80 4.79
N HIS A 163 -0.42 -3.63 5.63
CA HIS A 163 0.08 -4.94 5.24
C HIS A 163 -0.92 -6.02 5.67
N LEU A 164 -1.64 -6.57 4.71
CA LEU A 164 -2.63 -7.61 4.91
C LEU A 164 -1.94 -8.97 4.91
N LEU A 165 -2.03 -9.71 6.01
CA LEU A 165 -1.32 -10.95 6.27
C LEU A 165 -2.29 -12.08 6.57
N ARG A 166 -2.08 -13.26 5.97
CA ARG A 166 -2.81 -14.48 6.38
C ARG A 166 -2.30 -14.92 7.74
N GLU A 167 -3.18 -15.08 8.72
CA GLU A 167 -2.77 -15.57 10.04
C GLU A 167 -2.17 -16.97 10.00
N ALA A 168 -2.67 -17.83 9.11
CA ALA A 168 -2.10 -19.17 8.92
C ALA A 168 -0.65 -19.14 8.41
N SER A 169 -0.25 -18.14 7.62
CA SER A 169 1.14 -17.98 7.16
C SER A 169 2.02 -17.43 8.26
N VAL A 170 1.54 -16.45 9.02
CA VAL A 170 2.26 -15.91 10.19
C VAL A 170 2.49 -17.00 11.23
N SER A 171 1.46 -17.79 11.57
CA SER A 171 1.57 -18.87 12.57
C SER A 171 2.54 -19.99 12.18
N LYS A 172 2.74 -20.24 10.88
CA LYS A 172 3.74 -21.23 10.41
C LYS A 172 5.17 -20.69 10.49
N ALA A 173 5.29 -19.39 10.58
CA ALA A 173 6.52 -18.67 10.52
C ALA A 173 7.13 -18.39 11.92
N VAL A 174 6.37 -18.57 12.99
CA VAL A 174 6.76 -18.48 14.41
C VAL A 174 6.97 -19.87 15.00
#